data_2df086e3f749b227a1dfc734474098d8
#
_entry.id   2df086e3f749b227a1dfc734474098d8
#
_cell.length_a   1.000
_cell.length_b   1.000
_cell.length_c   1.000
_cell.angle_alpha   90.00
_cell.angle_beta   90.00
_cell.angle_gamma   90.00
#
_symmetry.space_group_name_H-M   'P 1'
#
loop_
_entity.id
_entity.type
_entity.pdbx_description
1 polymer ?
#
loop_
_entity_poly.entity_id
_entity_poly.type
_entity_poly.pdbx_seq_one_letter_code
_entity_poly.pdbx_strand_id
1 'polypeptide(L)'
;IRVFAADFNGDGVPELTAPNKGAQTPGPEDYARSTPVELHTLHGDPLQGESWQVHVLGNYSIPQNAEPIDIDSDGDMDIVVGTRGESRLIIFDNPGDGTLNFTERAVGIYGASMAGFNLEYTDLNGDGRLDIIGAAPRGIVWIEQPERKGDAWNANYIGSFAPDSHTGFATADIDDDGDIDLIAGSYSRGDRTGDDGSVSVDGALGRIGWFENPGVGNVYGKWRRHDISRRKRGMFDKFMARDLDGDGDMDFIGTRGNSYPYDGVFWLEQIRSAGPRAAFERAREVESEEMQLP
;
A
#
# COMPACT_ATOMS: atom_id res chain seq x y z
N ILE A 1 -6.11 -9.88 -3.53
CA ILE A 1 -7.16 -9.34 -4.41
C ILE A 1 -7.89 -8.27 -3.62
N ARG A 2 -8.02 -7.10 -4.20
CA ARG A 2 -8.76 -5.98 -3.63
C ARG A 2 -9.79 -5.54 -4.66
N VAL A 3 -10.97 -5.21 -4.18
CA VAL A 3 -12.02 -4.60 -4.98
C VAL A 3 -12.18 -3.18 -4.47
N PHE A 4 -12.23 -2.23 -5.37
CA PHE A 4 -12.46 -0.83 -5.06
C PHE A 4 -13.71 -0.35 -5.79
N ALA A 5 -14.31 0.70 -5.27
CA ALA A 5 -15.50 1.32 -5.84
C ALA A 5 -15.25 2.81 -6.03
N ALA A 6 -15.57 3.32 -7.21
CA ALA A 6 -15.61 4.75 -7.52
C ALA A 6 -16.61 5.01 -8.64
N ASP A 7 -17.19 6.19 -8.66
CA ASP A 7 -18.02 6.67 -9.76
C ASP A 7 -17.09 7.27 -10.82
N PHE A 8 -16.75 6.46 -11.85
CA PHE A 8 -15.82 6.85 -12.88
C PHE A 8 -16.48 7.64 -14.03
N ASN A 9 -17.79 7.52 -14.17
CA ASN A 9 -18.51 8.13 -15.27
C ASN A 9 -19.40 9.33 -14.84
N GLY A 10 -19.45 9.61 -13.54
CA GLY A 10 -20.21 10.73 -12.97
C GLY A 10 -21.73 10.53 -12.95
N ASP A 11 -22.21 9.29 -13.04
CA ASP A 11 -23.67 9.01 -13.06
C ASP A 11 -24.27 8.82 -11.65
N GLY A 12 -23.44 8.82 -10.60
CA GLY A 12 -23.83 8.64 -9.21
C GLY A 12 -23.93 7.18 -8.76
N VAL A 13 -23.62 6.22 -9.63
CA VAL A 13 -23.56 4.79 -9.32
C VAL A 13 -22.11 4.31 -9.42
N PRO A 14 -21.49 3.85 -8.32
CA PRO A 14 -20.09 3.45 -8.40
C PRO A 14 -19.87 2.18 -9.21
N GLU A 15 -18.87 2.18 -10.04
CA GLU A 15 -18.29 1.00 -10.66
C GLU A 15 -17.34 0.31 -9.69
N LEU A 16 -17.05 -0.98 -9.93
CA LEU A 16 -16.10 -1.75 -9.16
C LEU A 16 -14.89 -2.15 -10.02
N THR A 17 -13.69 -1.91 -9.52
CA THR A 17 -12.47 -2.46 -10.10
C THR A 17 -12.07 -3.75 -9.41
N ALA A 18 -11.72 -4.78 -10.18
CA ALA A 18 -11.36 -6.10 -9.67
C ALA A 18 -10.17 -6.70 -10.43
N PRO A 19 -8.94 -6.61 -9.88
CA PRO A 19 -7.80 -7.32 -10.46
C PRO A 19 -7.89 -8.81 -10.14
N ASN A 20 -7.80 -9.66 -11.14
CA ASN A 20 -7.80 -11.10 -10.98
C ASN A 20 -6.37 -11.63 -10.79
N LYS A 21 -5.95 -11.80 -9.55
CA LYS A 21 -4.62 -12.32 -9.22
C LYS A 21 -4.37 -13.75 -9.72
N GLY A 22 -5.42 -14.51 -10.05
CA GLY A 22 -5.32 -15.92 -10.39
C GLY A 22 -5.24 -16.81 -9.14
N ALA A 23 -4.05 -17.21 -8.70
CA ALA A 23 -3.87 -18.11 -7.57
C ALA A 23 -3.63 -17.35 -6.24
N GLN A 24 -4.06 -17.95 -5.12
CA GLN A 24 -3.76 -17.42 -3.77
C GLN A 24 -2.25 -17.36 -3.52
N THR A 25 -1.55 -18.45 -3.87
CA THR A 25 -0.09 -18.54 -3.81
C THR A 25 0.42 -18.85 -5.21
N PRO A 26 0.80 -17.81 -6.01
CA PRO A 26 1.19 -18.01 -7.40
C PRO A 26 2.44 -18.87 -7.54
N GLY A 27 2.36 -19.88 -8.42
CA GLY A 27 3.47 -20.72 -8.88
C GLY A 27 4.06 -20.23 -10.22
N PRO A 28 5.08 -20.89 -10.75
CA PRO A 28 5.72 -20.51 -12.03
C PRO A 28 4.75 -20.38 -13.20
N GLU A 29 3.73 -21.24 -13.27
CA GLU A 29 2.69 -21.22 -14.30
C GLU A 29 1.81 -19.96 -14.23
N ASP A 30 1.57 -19.43 -13.01
CA ASP A 30 0.78 -18.22 -12.84
C ASP A 30 1.54 -16.98 -13.31
N TYR A 31 2.88 -16.96 -13.13
CA TYR A 31 3.73 -15.90 -13.68
C TYR A 31 3.80 -15.90 -15.21
N ALA A 32 3.58 -17.04 -15.83
CA ALA A 32 3.58 -17.18 -17.29
C ALA A 32 2.20 -16.86 -17.92
N ARG A 33 1.16 -16.67 -17.10
CA ARG A 33 -0.22 -16.44 -17.54
C ARG A 33 -0.65 -15.02 -17.23
N SER A 34 -1.36 -14.40 -18.18
CA SER A 34 -2.05 -13.13 -17.92
C SER A 34 -3.49 -13.37 -17.49
N THR A 35 -3.95 -12.55 -16.56
CA THR A 35 -5.31 -12.54 -16.00
C THR A 35 -5.89 -11.12 -16.09
N PRO A 36 -7.23 -10.97 -16.18
CA PRO A 36 -7.83 -9.67 -16.40
C PRO A 36 -7.77 -8.75 -15.18
N VAL A 37 -7.71 -7.47 -15.47
CA VAL A 37 -8.20 -6.40 -14.61
C VAL A 37 -9.57 -6.02 -15.14
N GLU A 38 -10.58 -6.14 -14.29
CA GLU A 38 -11.99 -5.98 -14.64
C GLU A 38 -12.56 -4.70 -14.05
N LEU A 39 -13.43 -4.06 -14.81
CA LEU A 39 -14.33 -3.00 -14.37
C LEU A 39 -15.76 -3.53 -14.47
N HIS A 40 -16.50 -3.44 -13.39
CA HIS A 40 -17.87 -3.91 -13.29
C HIS A 40 -18.82 -2.72 -13.17
N THR A 41 -19.79 -2.62 -14.08
CA THR A 41 -20.83 -1.58 -14.07
C THR A 41 -22.16 -2.19 -13.60
N LEU A 42 -22.93 -1.41 -12.85
CA LEU A 42 -24.23 -1.84 -12.30
C LEU A 42 -25.39 -1.24 -13.11
N HIS A 43 -26.29 -2.08 -13.58
CA HIS A 43 -27.48 -1.70 -14.34
C HIS A 43 -28.77 -2.25 -13.71
N GLY A 44 -28.93 -2.12 -12.41
CA GLY A 44 -30.15 -2.62 -11.73
C GLY A 44 -29.95 -2.93 -10.26
N ASP A 45 -30.55 -4.01 -9.78
CA ASP A 45 -30.42 -4.45 -8.40
C ASP A 45 -29.03 -5.06 -8.15
N PRO A 46 -28.20 -4.50 -7.24
CA PRO A 46 -26.85 -4.99 -6.98
C PRO A 46 -26.80 -6.43 -6.43
N LEU A 47 -27.91 -6.95 -5.93
CA LEU A 47 -28.03 -8.32 -5.44
C LEU A 47 -28.24 -9.34 -6.55
N GLN A 48 -28.49 -8.90 -7.79
CA GLN A 48 -28.69 -9.76 -8.95
C GLN A 48 -27.45 -9.75 -9.84
N GLY A 49 -26.87 -10.92 -10.07
CA GLY A 49 -25.64 -11.05 -10.87
C GLY A 49 -25.80 -10.55 -12.32
N GLU A 50 -26.98 -10.70 -12.90
CA GLU A 50 -27.30 -10.20 -14.25
C GLU A 50 -27.37 -8.67 -14.35
N SER A 51 -27.43 -7.98 -13.23
CA SER A 51 -27.37 -6.51 -13.19
C SER A 51 -25.95 -5.97 -13.37
N TRP A 52 -24.95 -6.83 -13.28
CA TRP A 52 -23.55 -6.44 -13.42
C TRP A 52 -23.02 -6.77 -14.82
N GLN A 53 -22.42 -5.79 -15.47
CA GLN A 53 -21.71 -5.97 -16.71
C GLN A 53 -20.21 -5.87 -16.46
N VAL A 54 -19.43 -6.79 -17.05
CA VAL A 54 -17.97 -6.86 -16.87
C VAL A 54 -17.27 -6.34 -18.11
N HIS A 55 -16.35 -5.40 -17.91
CA HIS A 55 -15.48 -4.85 -18.94
C HIS A 55 -14.03 -5.23 -18.57
N VAL A 56 -13.29 -5.80 -19.51
CA VAL A 56 -11.87 -6.10 -19.30
C VAL A 56 -11.05 -4.89 -19.73
N LEU A 57 -10.35 -4.27 -18.76
CA LEU A 57 -9.48 -3.14 -19.03
C LEU A 57 -8.16 -3.58 -19.67
N GLY A 58 -7.59 -4.70 -19.20
CA GLY A 58 -6.35 -5.27 -19.71
C GLY A 58 -6.05 -6.62 -19.08
N ASN A 59 -5.02 -7.31 -19.59
CA ASN A 59 -4.61 -8.62 -19.09
C ASN A 59 -3.12 -8.57 -18.72
N TYR A 60 -2.79 -8.95 -17.47
CA TYR A 60 -1.45 -8.82 -16.91
C TYR A 60 -1.07 -10.04 -16.10
N SER A 61 0.23 -10.29 -15.95
CA SER A 61 0.71 -11.35 -15.06
C SER A 61 0.54 -10.92 -13.60
N ILE A 62 -0.31 -11.61 -12.89
CA ILE A 62 -0.63 -11.44 -11.46
C ILE A 62 -0.92 -9.98 -11.11
N PRO A 63 -1.99 -9.36 -11.65
CA PRO A 63 -2.44 -8.06 -11.20
C PRO A 63 -2.94 -8.16 -9.75
N GLN A 64 -2.50 -7.26 -8.87
CA GLN A 64 -2.78 -7.34 -7.43
C GLN A 64 -3.60 -6.17 -6.90
N ASN A 65 -3.55 -5.06 -7.59
CA ASN A 65 -4.17 -3.80 -7.21
C ASN A 65 -4.77 -3.12 -8.43
N ALA A 66 -5.88 -2.41 -8.26
CA ALA A 66 -6.51 -1.57 -9.27
C ALA A 66 -7.24 -0.44 -8.53
N GLU A 67 -6.48 0.50 -8.00
CA GLU A 67 -6.99 1.56 -7.13
C GLU A 67 -7.50 2.76 -7.93
N PRO A 68 -8.73 3.26 -7.63
CA PRO A 68 -9.20 4.53 -8.15
C PRO A 68 -8.45 5.68 -7.46
N ILE A 69 -7.94 6.59 -8.27
CA ILE A 69 -7.25 7.80 -7.80
C ILE A 69 -7.23 8.83 -8.93
N ASP A 70 -7.53 10.08 -8.65
CA ASP A 70 -7.29 11.20 -9.56
C ASP A 70 -5.79 11.52 -9.55
N ILE A 71 -5.03 10.76 -10.40
CA ILE A 71 -3.57 10.77 -10.32
C ILE A 71 -2.96 12.01 -10.99
N ASP A 72 -3.65 12.63 -11.92
CA ASP A 72 -3.17 13.82 -12.64
C ASP A 72 -3.92 15.10 -12.26
N SER A 73 -4.79 15.01 -11.26
CA SER A 73 -5.53 16.14 -10.66
C SER A 73 -6.41 16.87 -11.66
N ASP A 74 -6.99 16.15 -12.62
CA ASP A 74 -7.91 16.71 -13.60
C ASP A 74 -9.39 16.65 -13.14
N GLY A 75 -9.67 16.01 -12.02
CA GLY A 75 -10.99 15.89 -11.38
C GLY A 75 -11.69 14.57 -11.67
N ASP A 76 -11.14 13.72 -12.51
CA ASP A 76 -11.70 12.42 -12.87
C ASP A 76 -10.89 11.27 -12.25
N MET A 77 -11.58 10.21 -11.81
CA MET A 77 -10.91 9.08 -11.21
C MET A 77 -10.24 8.20 -12.27
N ASP A 78 -8.92 8.09 -12.21
CA ASP A 78 -8.13 7.12 -12.96
C ASP A 78 -8.07 5.77 -12.23
N ILE A 79 -7.41 4.77 -12.82
CA ILE A 79 -7.17 3.48 -12.18
C ILE A 79 -5.67 3.17 -12.22
N VAL A 80 -5.04 3.06 -11.03
CA VAL A 80 -3.63 2.63 -10.93
C VAL A 80 -3.57 1.14 -10.64
N VAL A 81 -2.90 0.41 -11.52
CA VAL A 81 -2.78 -1.06 -11.45
C VAL A 81 -1.36 -1.48 -11.13
N GLY A 82 -1.19 -2.30 -10.09
CA GLY A 82 0.07 -2.98 -9.77
C GLY A 82 0.09 -4.41 -10.32
N THR A 83 1.16 -4.77 -11.03
CA THR A 83 1.33 -6.10 -11.62
C THR A 83 2.55 -6.80 -11.03
N ARG A 84 2.31 -7.78 -10.17
CA ARG A 84 3.40 -8.50 -9.49
C ARG A 84 4.26 -9.31 -10.47
N GLY A 85 3.63 -9.98 -11.43
CA GLY A 85 4.34 -10.83 -12.38
C GLY A 85 5.23 -10.05 -13.34
N GLU A 86 4.85 -8.80 -13.62
CA GLU A 86 5.60 -7.92 -14.52
C GLU A 86 6.43 -6.86 -13.77
N SER A 87 6.23 -6.75 -12.45
CA SER A 87 6.91 -5.79 -11.57
C SER A 87 6.84 -4.35 -12.08
N ARG A 88 5.66 -3.94 -12.54
CA ARG A 88 5.40 -2.60 -13.08
C ARG A 88 4.03 -2.07 -12.66
N LEU A 89 3.87 -0.76 -12.79
CA LEU A 89 2.60 -0.05 -12.63
C LEU A 89 2.04 0.34 -13.99
N ILE A 90 0.72 0.39 -14.06
CA ILE A 90 -0.05 0.81 -15.23
C ILE A 90 -1.09 1.79 -14.73
N ILE A 91 -1.33 2.83 -15.49
CA ILE A 91 -2.42 3.77 -15.26
C ILE A 91 -3.41 3.63 -16.42
N PHE A 92 -4.67 3.53 -16.09
CA PHE A 92 -5.77 3.70 -17.00
C PHE A 92 -6.30 5.12 -16.80
N ASP A 93 -5.91 6.00 -17.69
CA ASP A 93 -6.33 7.41 -17.66
C ASP A 93 -7.82 7.50 -18.06
N ASN A 94 -8.63 8.15 -17.21
CA ASN A 94 -10.04 8.44 -17.47
C ASN A 94 -10.14 9.61 -18.49
N PRO A 95 -10.97 9.52 -19.51
CA PRO A 95 -11.13 10.64 -20.43
C PRO A 95 -11.96 11.82 -19.89
N GLY A 96 -12.64 11.67 -18.73
CA GLY A 96 -13.48 12.72 -18.13
C GLY A 96 -14.73 13.10 -18.92
N ASP A 97 -15.11 12.29 -19.89
CA ASP A 97 -16.22 12.58 -20.80
C ASP A 97 -17.52 11.84 -20.47
N GLY A 98 -17.56 11.21 -19.29
CA GLY A 98 -18.69 10.36 -18.85
C GLY A 98 -18.72 8.99 -19.49
N THR A 99 -17.71 8.63 -20.28
CA THR A 99 -17.54 7.27 -20.82
C THR A 99 -16.54 6.48 -19.99
N LEU A 100 -16.54 5.16 -20.14
CA LEU A 100 -15.58 4.27 -19.48
C LEU A 100 -14.47 3.83 -20.46
N ASN A 101 -14.12 4.69 -21.40
CA ASN A 101 -13.12 4.44 -22.45
C ASN A 101 -11.73 4.84 -21.99
N PHE A 102 -11.22 4.19 -20.96
CA PHE A 102 -9.89 4.46 -20.40
C PHE A 102 -8.77 4.30 -21.43
N THR A 103 -7.73 5.11 -21.26
CA THR A 103 -6.49 4.98 -22.04
C THR A 103 -5.40 4.35 -21.20
N GLU A 104 -4.89 3.18 -21.60
CA GLU A 104 -3.80 2.49 -20.91
C GLU A 104 -2.47 3.24 -21.10
N ARG A 105 -1.74 3.43 -19.99
CA ARG A 105 -0.40 3.99 -19.95
C ARG A 105 0.48 3.23 -18.98
N ALA A 106 1.59 2.67 -19.45
CA ALA A 106 2.60 2.07 -18.58
C ALA A 106 3.39 3.16 -17.85
N VAL A 107 3.61 3.00 -16.55
CA VAL A 107 4.47 3.88 -15.76
C VAL A 107 5.92 3.45 -15.94
N GLY A 108 6.70 4.25 -16.65
CA GLY A 108 8.15 4.07 -16.75
C GLY A 108 8.80 4.51 -15.43
N ILE A 109 9.45 3.59 -14.70
CA ILE A 109 10.12 3.91 -13.43
C ILE A 109 11.64 3.83 -13.64
N TYR A 110 12.33 4.92 -13.32
CA TYR A 110 13.79 4.96 -13.30
C TYR A 110 14.31 4.71 -11.88
N GLY A 111 15.25 3.80 -11.73
CA GLY A 111 15.93 3.51 -10.47
C GLY A 111 15.35 2.38 -9.61
N ALA A 112 14.14 1.93 -9.88
CA ALA A 112 13.51 0.80 -9.18
C ALA A 112 12.55 0.02 -10.07
N SER A 113 12.08 -1.14 -9.54
CA SER A 113 10.89 -1.83 -10.03
C SER A 113 9.89 -1.95 -8.89
N MET A 114 8.61 -1.87 -9.21
CA MET A 114 7.54 -1.89 -8.22
C MET A 114 6.42 -2.83 -8.64
N ALA A 115 6.09 -3.79 -7.78
CA ALA A 115 5.03 -4.76 -8.04
C ALA A 115 3.61 -4.21 -7.74
N GLY A 116 3.52 -3.09 -7.01
CA GLY A 116 2.27 -2.40 -6.72
C GLY A 116 1.27 -3.21 -5.91
N PHE A 117 1.72 -3.98 -4.91
CA PHE A 117 0.81 -4.76 -4.05
C PHE A 117 -0.01 -3.85 -3.13
N ASN A 118 0.65 -2.95 -2.46
CA ASN A 118 0.09 -1.86 -1.69
C ASN A 118 0.73 -0.57 -2.19
N LEU A 119 -0.08 0.40 -2.48
CA LEU A 119 0.35 1.72 -2.90
C LEU A 119 -0.23 2.75 -1.94
N GLU A 120 0.46 3.87 -1.84
CA GLU A 120 0.00 5.06 -1.15
C GLU A 120 0.28 6.26 -2.05
N TYR A 121 -0.55 7.27 -1.99
CA TYR A 121 -0.52 8.40 -2.92
C TYR A 121 -0.52 9.71 -2.12
N THR A 122 0.50 10.52 -2.32
CA THR A 122 0.60 11.83 -1.68
C THR A 122 1.64 12.69 -2.39
N ASP A 123 1.52 14.00 -2.30
CA ASP A 123 2.54 14.94 -2.75
C ASP A 123 3.62 15.05 -1.65
N LEU A 124 4.73 14.32 -1.81
CA LEU A 124 5.81 14.28 -0.83
C LEU A 124 6.78 15.45 -0.95
N ASN A 125 6.94 16.00 -2.14
CA ASN A 125 7.92 17.05 -2.41
C ASN A 125 7.31 18.45 -2.46
N GLY A 126 5.99 18.57 -2.32
CA GLY A 126 5.26 19.84 -2.31
C GLY A 126 5.15 20.49 -3.68
N ASP A 127 5.23 19.72 -4.77
CA ASP A 127 5.17 20.24 -6.14
C ASP A 127 3.76 20.26 -6.73
N GLY A 128 2.75 19.82 -5.98
CA GLY A 128 1.35 19.79 -6.35
C GLY A 128 0.92 18.56 -7.14
N ARG A 129 1.79 17.58 -7.33
CA ARG A 129 1.49 16.32 -8.02
C ARG A 129 1.51 15.15 -7.03
N LEU A 130 0.63 14.17 -7.26
CA LEU A 130 0.61 12.97 -6.43
C LEU A 130 1.76 12.04 -6.80
N ASP A 131 2.62 11.75 -5.84
CA ASP A 131 3.63 10.71 -5.92
C ASP A 131 3.06 9.35 -5.53
N ILE A 132 3.73 8.26 -5.87
CA ILE A 132 3.32 6.92 -5.50
C ILE A 132 4.37 6.28 -4.58
N ILE A 133 3.96 5.86 -3.40
CA ILE A 133 4.80 5.12 -2.45
C ILE A 133 4.50 3.63 -2.58
N GLY A 134 5.54 2.80 -2.54
CA GLY A 134 5.37 1.36 -2.55
C GLY A 134 6.62 0.57 -2.22
N ALA A 135 6.46 -0.75 -2.19
CA ALA A 135 7.57 -1.66 -1.95
C ALA A 135 8.35 -1.96 -3.22
N ALA A 136 9.67 -1.82 -3.12
CA ALA A 136 10.65 -2.23 -4.11
C ALA A 136 11.59 -3.31 -3.52
N PRO A 137 12.38 -4.03 -4.34
CA PRO A 137 13.24 -5.12 -3.85
C PRO A 137 14.23 -4.73 -2.74
N ARG A 138 14.65 -3.46 -2.68
CA ARG A 138 15.63 -2.98 -1.70
C ARG A 138 15.01 -2.28 -0.50
N GLY A 139 13.71 -1.99 -0.54
CA GLY A 139 13.06 -1.23 0.53
C GLY A 139 11.78 -0.54 0.09
N ILE A 140 11.40 0.47 0.82
CA ILE A 140 10.29 1.34 0.49
C ILE A 140 10.84 2.48 -0.35
N VAL A 141 10.15 2.77 -1.44
CA VAL A 141 10.48 3.88 -2.34
C VAL A 141 9.23 4.71 -2.58
N TRP A 142 9.44 5.99 -2.86
CA TRP A 142 8.44 6.80 -3.53
C TRP A 142 8.92 7.09 -4.95
N ILE A 143 7.99 7.09 -5.89
CA ILE A 143 8.24 7.45 -7.28
C ILE A 143 7.62 8.80 -7.54
N GLU A 144 8.48 9.76 -7.89
CA GLU A 144 8.12 11.14 -8.16
C GLU A 144 7.42 11.28 -9.49
N GLN A 145 6.21 11.86 -9.46
CA GLN A 145 5.45 12.10 -10.68
C GLN A 145 6.15 13.19 -11.54
N PRO A 146 6.42 12.91 -12.82
CA PRO A 146 7.05 13.89 -13.69
C PRO A 146 6.09 15.02 -14.06
N GLU A 147 6.63 16.20 -14.36
CA GLU A 147 5.86 17.36 -14.83
C GLU A 147 5.09 17.06 -16.13
N ARG A 148 5.67 16.28 -17.04
CA ARG A 148 5.05 15.92 -18.30
C ARG A 148 4.53 14.49 -18.28
N LYS A 149 3.23 14.35 -18.54
CA LYS A 149 2.58 13.04 -18.71
C LYS A 149 3.31 12.22 -19.78
N GLY A 150 3.71 11.00 -19.38
CA GLY A 150 4.46 10.07 -20.25
C GLY A 150 5.98 10.04 -20.04
N ASP A 151 6.56 11.00 -19.33
CA ASP A 151 7.96 10.91 -18.90
C ASP A 151 8.13 9.84 -17.81
N ALA A 152 9.35 9.38 -17.60
CA ALA A 152 9.65 8.39 -16.58
C ALA A 152 9.59 9.01 -15.16
N TRP A 153 9.04 8.25 -14.21
CA TRP A 153 8.98 8.60 -12.80
C TRP A 153 10.30 8.21 -12.10
N ASN A 154 10.82 9.08 -11.26
CA ASN A 154 12.08 8.83 -10.55
C ASN A 154 11.83 8.14 -9.22
N ALA A 155 12.49 7.01 -8.97
CA ALA A 155 12.40 6.31 -7.70
C ALA A 155 13.40 6.85 -6.68
N ASN A 156 12.89 7.24 -5.51
CA ASN A 156 13.64 7.74 -4.38
C ASN A 156 13.47 6.80 -3.19
N TYR A 157 14.54 6.53 -2.46
CA TYR A 157 14.55 5.57 -1.36
C TYR A 157 14.10 6.24 -0.06
N ILE A 158 13.12 5.63 0.63
CA ILE A 158 12.66 6.04 1.97
C ILE A 158 13.39 5.24 3.05
N GLY A 159 13.26 3.91 3.03
CA GLY A 159 13.84 3.09 4.08
C GLY A 159 13.57 1.60 3.92
N SER A 160 13.91 0.82 4.95
CA SER A 160 13.74 -0.64 4.91
C SER A 160 13.54 -1.25 6.28
N PHE A 161 12.77 -2.34 6.32
CA PHE A 161 12.68 -3.29 7.42
C PHE A 161 13.50 -4.56 7.18
N ALA A 162 14.41 -4.56 6.23
CA ALA A 162 15.18 -5.77 5.89
C ALA A 162 15.62 -6.55 7.14
N PRO A 163 15.55 -7.89 7.14
CA PRO A 163 15.25 -8.75 6.00
C PRO A 163 13.75 -8.95 5.69
N ASP A 164 12.84 -8.27 6.40
CA ASP A 164 11.41 -8.40 6.19
C ASP A 164 10.97 -7.70 4.89
N SER A 165 9.96 -8.24 4.22
CA SER A 165 9.30 -7.61 3.09
C SER A 165 8.37 -6.49 3.57
N HIS A 166 8.26 -5.43 2.79
CA HIS A 166 7.41 -4.27 3.09
C HIS A 166 6.02 -4.51 2.52
N THR A 167 4.97 -4.12 3.26
CA THR A 167 3.59 -4.44 2.85
C THR A 167 2.60 -3.31 2.98
N GLY A 168 2.23 -2.91 4.18
CA GLY A 168 1.21 -1.89 4.42
C GLY A 168 1.82 -0.50 4.50
N PHE A 169 1.08 0.50 4.02
CA PHE A 169 1.47 1.91 4.06
C PHE A 169 0.28 2.78 4.42
N ALA A 170 0.54 3.90 5.08
CA ALA A 170 -0.31 5.08 5.15
C ALA A 170 0.57 6.31 5.40
N THR A 171 0.10 7.46 4.97
CA THR A 171 0.79 8.75 5.12
C THR A 171 0.04 9.68 6.04
N ALA A 172 0.77 10.43 6.86
CA ALA A 172 0.27 11.48 7.74
C ALA A 172 1.43 12.35 8.21
N ASP A 173 1.16 13.56 8.66
CA ASP A 173 2.08 14.34 9.48
C ASP A 173 2.05 13.72 10.90
N ILE A 174 3.02 12.84 11.19
CA ILE A 174 3.00 12.02 12.43
C ILE A 174 3.53 12.80 13.62
N ASP A 175 4.53 13.66 13.42
CA ASP A 175 5.16 14.40 14.52
C ASP A 175 4.78 15.87 14.58
N ASP A 176 3.87 16.32 13.70
CA ASP A 176 3.29 17.67 13.68
C ASP A 176 4.33 18.74 13.30
N ASP A 177 5.23 18.38 12.39
CA ASP A 177 6.25 19.29 11.87
C ASP A 177 5.85 19.96 10.53
N GLY A 178 4.71 19.52 9.95
CA GLY A 178 4.13 20.02 8.73
C GLY A 178 4.54 19.25 7.47
N ASP A 179 5.41 18.25 7.59
CA ASP A 179 5.82 17.38 6.49
C ASP A 179 5.09 16.03 6.56
N ILE A 180 4.83 15.43 5.42
CA ILE A 180 4.12 14.13 5.37
C ILE A 180 5.09 12.99 5.60
N ASP A 181 4.85 12.22 6.65
CA ASP A 181 5.56 11.01 7.04
C ASP A 181 4.92 9.74 6.50
N LEU A 182 5.58 8.60 6.71
CA LEU A 182 5.11 7.30 6.27
C LEU A 182 5.11 6.30 7.42
N ILE A 183 3.92 5.77 7.81
CA ILE A 183 3.85 4.54 8.58
C ILE A 183 3.89 3.34 7.64
N ALA A 184 4.60 2.29 8.03
CA ALA A 184 4.75 1.09 7.23
C ALA A 184 4.73 -0.19 8.06
N GLY A 185 4.21 -1.24 7.46
CA GLY A 185 4.22 -2.60 7.96
C GLY A 185 5.15 -3.52 7.18
N SER A 186 5.46 -4.66 7.78
CA SER A 186 6.31 -5.66 7.14
C SER A 186 5.88 -7.08 7.46
N TYR A 187 6.46 -8.03 6.75
CA TYR A 187 6.43 -9.44 7.10
C TYR A 187 7.61 -10.21 6.50
N SER A 188 7.93 -11.35 7.08
CA SER A 188 8.77 -12.35 6.44
C SER A 188 8.24 -13.74 6.74
N ARG A 189 8.52 -14.70 5.85
CA ARG A 189 8.21 -16.12 6.00
C ARG A 189 9.49 -16.94 6.04
N GLY A 190 9.41 -18.13 6.62
CA GLY A 190 10.50 -19.09 6.68
C GLY A 190 11.41 -18.91 7.90
N ASP A 191 12.28 -19.89 8.07
CA ASP A 191 13.27 -19.92 9.14
C ASP A 191 14.23 -18.75 9.02
N ARG A 192 14.55 -18.16 10.16
CA ARG A 192 15.46 -17.04 10.27
C ARG A 192 16.53 -17.35 11.30
N THR A 193 17.72 -16.83 11.08
CA THR A 193 18.81 -16.94 12.05
C THR A 193 18.37 -16.37 13.41
N GLY A 194 18.35 -17.20 14.44
CA GLY A 194 17.94 -16.85 15.78
C GLY A 194 16.50 -17.21 16.16
N ASP A 195 15.69 -17.70 15.23
CA ASP A 195 14.41 -18.32 15.57
C ASP A 195 14.65 -19.69 16.21
N ASP A 196 13.93 -20.00 17.28
CA ASP A 196 14.13 -21.24 18.06
C ASP A 196 13.35 -22.46 17.50
N GLY A 197 12.79 -22.34 16.30
CA GLY A 197 11.95 -23.34 15.67
C GLY A 197 10.51 -23.39 16.18
N SER A 198 10.12 -22.51 17.08
CA SER A 198 8.72 -22.35 17.54
C SER A 198 7.85 -21.66 16.50
N VAL A 199 8.47 -20.94 15.56
CA VAL A 199 7.78 -20.27 14.47
C VAL A 199 7.62 -21.24 13.30
N SER A 200 6.39 -21.66 13.03
CA SER A 200 6.11 -22.50 11.86
C SER A 200 6.48 -21.78 10.57
N VAL A 201 6.87 -22.54 9.54
CA VAL A 201 7.18 -22.02 8.17
C VAL A 201 6.03 -21.17 7.61
N ASP A 202 4.79 -21.42 8.04
CA ASP A 202 3.60 -20.67 7.66
C ASP A 202 3.33 -19.44 8.54
N GLY A 203 4.06 -19.29 9.64
CA GLY A 203 3.95 -18.15 10.53
C GLY A 203 4.70 -16.93 9.96
N ALA A 204 3.98 -15.88 9.55
CA ALA A 204 4.62 -14.62 9.20
C ALA A 204 5.08 -13.89 10.47
N LEU A 205 6.25 -13.27 10.44
CA LEU A 205 6.69 -12.29 11.44
C LEU A 205 6.93 -10.95 10.77
N GLY A 206 6.43 -9.89 11.35
CA GLY A 206 6.58 -8.54 10.84
C GLY A 206 6.77 -7.51 11.95
N ARG A 207 6.94 -6.28 11.56
CA ARG A 207 7.02 -5.12 12.44
C ARG A 207 6.23 -3.96 11.88
N ILE A 208 5.96 -2.99 12.72
CA ILE A 208 5.40 -1.69 12.37
C ILE A 208 6.43 -0.63 12.76
N GLY A 209 6.61 0.33 11.91
CA GLY A 209 7.42 1.52 12.18
C GLY A 209 6.99 2.66 11.28
N TRP A 210 7.46 3.85 11.59
CA TRP A 210 7.25 4.98 10.71
C TRP A 210 8.59 5.60 10.29
N PHE A 211 8.56 6.30 9.18
CA PHE A 211 9.70 6.96 8.59
C PHE A 211 9.43 8.45 8.56
N GLU A 212 10.19 9.20 9.36
CA GLU A 212 10.18 10.64 9.46
C GLU A 212 10.73 11.26 8.18
N ASN A 213 9.94 12.11 7.55
CA ASN A 213 10.33 12.88 6.38
C ASN A 213 11.36 13.94 6.83
N PRO A 214 12.51 14.06 6.16
CA PRO A 214 13.50 15.08 6.53
C PRO A 214 13.10 16.51 6.09
N GLY A 215 11.86 16.73 5.68
CA GLY A 215 11.30 18.00 5.24
C GLY A 215 11.28 18.19 3.73
N VAL A 216 10.27 18.90 3.21
CA VAL A 216 10.04 19.14 1.77
C VAL A 216 11.33 19.61 1.07
N GLY A 217 12.08 20.51 1.64
CA GLY A 217 13.36 20.99 1.06
C GLY A 217 14.48 19.95 1.07
N ASN A 218 14.30 18.81 1.71
CA ASN A 218 15.31 17.77 1.90
C ASN A 218 14.74 16.34 1.73
N VAL A 219 13.56 16.20 1.14
CA VAL A 219 12.80 14.95 0.96
C VAL A 219 13.61 13.83 0.28
N TYR A 220 14.59 14.17 -0.55
CA TYR A 220 15.53 13.24 -1.18
C TYR A 220 16.65 12.79 -0.22
N GLY A 221 16.68 13.32 0.99
CA GLY A 221 17.65 13.00 2.02
C GLY A 221 17.38 11.66 2.70
N LYS A 222 17.99 11.47 3.84
CA LYS A 222 17.83 10.23 4.62
C LYS A 222 16.65 10.37 5.57
N TRP A 223 15.60 9.58 5.33
CA TRP A 223 14.49 9.42 6.25
C TRP A 223 14.92 8.66 7.51
N ARG A 224 14.41 9.04 8.64
CA ARG A 224 14.71 8.42 9.93
C ARG A 224 13.60 7.41 10.26
N ARG A 225 13.97 6.15 10.54
CA ARG A 225 13.02 5.13 10.96
C ARG A 225 12.83 5.14 12.47
N HIS A 226 11.58 5.07 12.89
CA HIS A 226 11.14 4.88 14.27
C HIS A 226 10.35 3.57 14.35
N ASP A 227 10.78 2.65 15.24
CA ASP A 227 10.10 1.37 15.40
C ASP A 227 8.94 1.52 16.41
N ILE A 228 7.70 1.25 15.97
CA ILE A 228 6.49 1.26 16.81
C ILE A 228 6.30 -0.10 17.48
N SER A 229 6.52 -1.18 16.76
CA SER A 229 6.45 -2.53 17.31
C SER A 229 7.73 -3.30 17.08
N ARG A 230 7.97 -4.26 17.99
CA ARG A 230 8.96 -5.30 17.72
C ARG A 230 8.44 -6.24 16.66
N ARG A 231 9.32 -7.08 16.15
CA ARG A 231 8.95 -8.19 15.28
C ARG A 231 7.97 -9.11 15.98
N LYS A 232 6.75 -9.22 15.47
CA LYS A 232 5.65 -10.00 16.00
C LYS A 232 5.12 -10.95 14.95
N ARG A 233 4.45 -12.03 15.40
CA ARG A 233 3.72 -12.89 14.48
C ARG A 233 2.65 -12.05 13.76
N GLY A 234 2.70 -12.05 12.44
CA GLY A 234 1.72 -11.38 11.60
C GLY A 234 2.33 -10.73 10.37
N MET A 235 1.47 -10.50 9.40
CA MET A 235 1.68 -9.67 8.24
C MET A 235 0.86 -8.40 8.44
N PHE A 236 1.51 -7.24 8.47
CA PHE A 236 0.88 -5.94 8.65
C PHE A 236 0.67 -5.32 7.27
N ASP A 237 -0.53 -5.49 6.71
CA ASP A 237 -0.77 -5.45 5.28
C ASP A 237 -1.44 -4.17 4.79
N LYS A 238 -2.19 -3.48 5.63
CA LYS A 238 -2.83 -2.20 5.30
C LYS A 238 -2.88 -1.32 6.54
N PHE A 239 -2.67 -0.03 6.33
CA PHE A 239 -2.89 1.02 7.32
C PHE A 239 -3.84 2.08 6.77
N MET A 240 -4.46 2.81 7.69
CA MET A 240 -5.26 4.01 7.44
C MET A 240 -4.97 4.99 8.57
N ALA A 241 -4.61 6.21 8.24
CA ALA A 241 -4.42 7.29 9.21
C ALA A 241 -5.76 8.00 9.46
N ARG A 242 -6.10 8.22 10.72
CA ARG A 242 -7.32 8.92 11.13
C ARG A 242 -7.18 9.40 12.57
N ASP A 243 -7.61 10.62 12.87
CA ASP A 243 -7.87 11.05 14.24
C ASP A 243 -9.14 10.34 14.73
N LEU A 244 -8.99 9.31 15.58
CA LEU A 244 -10.09 8.43 16.01
C LEU A 244 -10.73 8.88 17.31
N ASP A 245 -9.97 9.52 18.18
CA ASP A 245 -10.47 9.97 19.49
C ASP A 245 -10.73 11.47 19.56
N GLY A 246 -10.32 12.23 18.53
CA GLY A 246 -10.60 13.65 18.39
C GLY A 246 -9.63 14.52 19.17
N ASP A 247 -8.43 14.05 19.50
CA ASP A 247 -7.42 14.79 20.26
C ASP A 247 -6.49 15.64 19.38
N GLY A 248 -6.60 15.47 18.04
CA GLY A 248 -5.92 16.28 17.03
C GLY A 248 -4.62 15.66 16.52
N ASP A 249 -4.20 14.49 17.00
CA ASP A 249 -3.12 13.75 16.36
C ASP A 249 -3.64 12.56 15.52
N MET A 250 -2.76 11.94 14.74
CA MET A 250 -3.15 10.88 13.79
C MET A 250 -2.94 9.50 14.37
N ASP A 251 -4.04 8.80 14.57
CA ASP A 251 -4.04 7.38 14.88
C ASP A 251 -3.95 6.50 13.64
N PHE A 252 -3.68 5.21 13.84
CA PHE A 252 -3.54 4.29 12.73
C PHE A 252 -4.37 3.03 12.93
N ILE A 253 -5.34 2.81 12.05
CA ILE A 253 -6.02 1.52 11.92
C ILE A 253 -5.17 0.63 11.03
N GLY A 254 -4.84 -0.58 11.50
CA GLY A 254 -4.04 -1.55 10.76
C GLY A 254 -4.71 -2.91 10.64
N THR A 255 -4.27 -3.70 9.65
CA THR A 255 -4.65 -5.10 9.54
C THR A 255 -3.48 -6.00 9.89
N ARG A 256 -3.78 -7.09 10.60
CA ARG A 256 -2.84 -8.16 10.93
C ARG A 256 -3.36 -9.47 10.37
N GLY A 257 -2.60 -10.10 9.51
CA GLY A 257 -2.94 -11.38 8.88
C GLY A 257 -1.85 -12.43 9.05
N ASN A 258 -2.14 -13.69 8.67
CA ASN A 258 -1.23 -14.83 8.76
C ASN A 258 -0.69 -15.08 10.18
N SER A 259 -1.51 -14.87 11.19
CA SER A 259 -1.11 -14.90 12.60
C SER A 259 -2.11 -15.59 13.52
N TYR A 260 -2.98 -16.45 12.97
CA TYR A 260 -4.01 -17.11 13.79
C TYR A 260 -3.48 -17.54 15.16
N PRO A 261 -4.20 -17.27 16.27
CA PRO A 261 -5.54 -16.68 16.37
C PRO A 261 -5.59 -15.14 16.44
N TYR A 262 -4.50 -14.44 16.10
CA TYR A 262 -4.37 -13.00 16.29
C TYR A 262 -4.68 -12.18 15.03
N ASP A 263 -5.25 -12.82 13.99
CA ASP A 263 -5.67 -12.14 12.77
C ASP A 263 -6.80 -11.16 13.06
N GLY A 264 -6.77 -9.99 12.43
CA GLY A 264 -7.82 -9.00 12.60
C GLY A 264 -7.41 -7.57 12.27
N VAL A 265 -8.23 -6.65 12.75
CA VAL A 265 -8.00 -5.22 12.70
C VAL A 265 -7.56 -4.76 14.08
N PHE A 266 -6.60 -3.86 14.13
CA PHE A 266 -6.13 -3.22 15.36
C PHE A 266 -6.06 -1.71 15.17
N TRP A 267 -6.01 -1.00 16.26
CA TRP A 267 -5.82 0.44 16.33
C TRP A 267 -4.54 0.75 17.10
N LEU A 268 -3.77 1.66 16.61
CA LEU A 268 -2.63 2.28 17.28
C LEU A 268 -3.03 3.72 17.59
N GLU A 269 -3.21 4.02 18.86
CA GLU A 269 -3.40 5.35 19.36
C GLU A 269 -2.06 6.06 19.46
N GLN A 270 -1.94 7.24 18.83
CA GLN A 270 -0.78 8.11 19.04
C GLN A 270 -0.98 8.85 20.36
N ILE A 271 0.02 8.77 21.24
CA ILE A 271 -0.01 9.49 22.51
C ILE A 271 1.20 10.42 22.56
N ARG A 272 0.95 11.70 22.45
CA ARG A 272 2.00 12.71 22.58
C ARG A 272 2.37 12.94 24.02
N SER A 273 3.64 13.01 24.34
CA SER A 273 4.15 13.26 25.70
C SER A 273 5.15 14.39 25.72
N ALA A 274 5.17 15.18 26.80
CA ALA A 274 6.08 16.32 27.00
C ALA A 274 7.56 15.93 27.10
N GLY A 275 7.88 14.64 27.07
CA GLY A 275 9.27 14.15 27.14
C GLY A 275 9.41 12.79 26.48
N PRO A 276 10.64 12.40 26.11
CA PRO A 276 10.87 11.13 25.42
C PRO A 276 10.40 9.95 26.28
N ARG A 277 9.61 9.08 25.71
CA ARG A 277 9.25 7.77 26.26
C ARG A 277 9.96 6.68 25.49
N ALA A 278 10.37 5.62 26.18
CA ALA A 278 10.82 4.42 25.49
C ALA A 278 9.64 3.88 24.66
N ALA A 279 9.85 3.67 23.35
CA ALA A 279 8.83 3.14 22.45
C ALA A 279 8.30 1.77 22.90
N PHE A 280 9.13 1.00 23.65
CA PHE A 280 8.72 -0.25 24.30
C PHE A 280 9.62 -0.57 25.46
N GLU A 281 9.08 -1.32 26.44
CA GLU A 281 9.88 -1.97 27.44
C GLU A 281 10.81 -3.02 26.81
N ARG A 282 11.94 -3.29 27.48
CA ARG A 282 12.86 -4.33 27.02
C ARG A 282 12.13 -5.67 27.02
N ALA A 283 11.87 -6.25 25.83
CA ALA A 283 11.23 -7.54 25.71
C ALA A 283 12.11 -8.65 26.27
N ARG A 284 11.49 -9.57 26.95
CA ARG A 284 12.04 -10.91 27.13
C ARG A 284 11.88 -11.67 25.81
N GLU A 285 12.81 -12.57 25.54
CA GLU A 285 12.83 -13.35 24.28
C GLU A 285 11.50 -14.06 24.00
N VAL A 286 10.88 -14.60 25.04
CA VAL A 286 9.55 -15.24 25.01
C VAL A 286 8.40 -14.28 24.64
N GLU A 287 8.53 -12.98 24.92
CA GLU A 287 7.47 -11.99 24.69
C GLU A 287 7.52 -11.38 23.29
N SER A 288 8.61 -11.58 22.57
CA SER A 288 8.81 -10.93 21.26
C SER A 288 7.93 -11.52 20.15
N GLU A 289 7.44 -12.75 20.30
CA GLU A 289 6.61 -13.43 19.29
C GLU A 289 5.11 -13.37 19.57
N GLU A 290 4.72 -13.32 20.84
CA GLU A 290 3.32 -13.46 21.27
C GLU A 290 2.71 -12.16 21.80
N MET A 291 3.48 -11.07 21.81
CA MET A 291 2.96 -9.81 22.34
C MET A 291 1.78 -9.33 21.50
N GLN A 292 0.62 -9.15 22.13
CA GLN A 292 -0.49 -8.47 21.49
C GLN A 292 -0.08 -7.02 21.19
N LEU A 293 -0.52 -6.49 20.07
CA LEU A 293 -0.48 -5.05 19.85
C LEU A 293 -1.41 -4.42 20.89
N PRO A 294 -1.07 -3.26 21.42
CA PRO A 294 -1.93 -2.53 22.36
C PRO A 294 -3.32 -2.31 21.80
#